data_689c61dc42c0eb8ae77c94fd81297936
#
_entry.id   689c61dc42c0eb8ae77c94fd81297936
#
_cell.length_a   1.000
_cell.length_b   1.000
_cell.length_c   1.000
_cell.angle_alpha   90.00
_cell.angle_beta   90.00
_cell.angle_gamma   90.00
#
_symmetry.space_group_name_H-M   'P 1'
#
loop_
_entity.id
_entity.type
_entity.pdbx_description
1 polymer ?
#
loop_
_entity_poly.entity_id
_entity_poly.type
_entity_poly.pdbx_seq_one_letter_code
_entity_poly.pdbx_strand_id
1 'polypeptide(L)'
;MDEGLRSELSKQGIFTTTLEGLYNWGRKNSIWPLQFGLACCAIEMIATTMARYDLARFGAEVFRPSPRQADLMIVAGTVTKKMAPQVVRLYNQMPEPKYVIAMGACAISGGPFKQGYNVLKGIDRYIPVDVHIPGCPPRPEALIHAFMTLQRQIDEQKLTGQNRPRHLVADAPSEFPVPEFGEHDLVPSSNPKVWHPPKSLGIE
;
A
#
# COMPACT_ATOMS: atom_id res chain seq x y z
N MET A 1 2.29 -25.16 23.42
CA MET A 1 0.95 -25.70 23.78
C MET A 1 0.68 -26.82 22.80
N ASP A 2 0.56 -28.03 23.29
CA ASP A 2 0.52 -29.27 22.48
C ASP A 2 -0.72 -29.32 21.61
N GLU A 3 -0.58 -29.78 20.35
CA GLU A 3 -1.70 -29.91 19.40
C GLU A 3 -2.82 -30.83 19.94
N GLY A 4 -2.46 -31.83 20.75
CA GLY A 4 -3.40 -32.70 21.42
C GLY A 4 -4.34 -31.99 22.39
N LEU A 5 -3.79 -31.08 23.21
CA LEU A 5 -4.59 -30.30 24.15
C LEU A 5 -5.55 -29.33 23.42
N ARG A 6 -5.12 -28.77 22.28
CA ARG A 6 -5.98 -27.92 21.44
C ARG A 6 -7.16 -28.70 20.86
N SER A 7 -6.93 -29.94 20.40
CA SER A 7 -8.00 -30.76 19.83
C SER A 7 -9.05 -31.15 20.88
N GLU A 8 -8.61 -31.44 22.10
CA GLU A 8 -9.50 -31.76 23.22
C GLU A 8 -10.36 -30.57 23.68
N LEU A 9 -9.71 -29.37 23.80
CA LEU A 9 -10.40 -28.14 24.16
C LEU A 9 -11.42 -27.72 23.08
N SER A 10 -11.08 -27.94 21.80
CA SER A 10 -11.98 -27.64 20.68
C SER A 10 -13.24 -28.51 20.71
N LYS A 11 -13.14 -29.78 21.12
CA LYS A 11 -14.31 -30.68 21.32
C LYS A 11 -15.24 -30.20 22.43
N GLN A 12 -14.72 -29.47 23.40
CA GLN A 12 -15.50 -28.88 24.51
C GLN A 12 -16.02 -27.46 24.15
N GLY A 13 -15.88 -27.01 22.91
CA GLY A 13 -16.29 -25.68 22.47
C GLY A 13 -15.38 -24.54 22.96
N ILE A 14 -14.18 -24.83 23.46
CA ILE A 14 -13.19 -23.88 23.92
C ILE A 14 -12.20 -23.62 22.79
N PHE A 15 -12.22 -22.39 22.22
CA PHE A 15 -11.28 -21.98 21.20
C PHE A 15 -10.10 -21.25 21.84
N THR A 16 -8.91 -21.86 21.74
CA THR A 16 -7.67 -21.22 22.17
C THR A 16 -6.98 -20.59 20.99
N THR A 17 -6.72 -19.30 21.06
CA THR A 17 -5.93 -18.58 20.05
C THR A 17 -4.64 -18.02 20.68
N THR A 18 -3.62 -17.85 19.86
CA THR A 18 -2.42 -17.13 20.28
C THR A 18 -2.68 -15.64 20.29
N LEU A 19 -1.93 -14.88 21.11
CA LEU A 19 -1.99 -13.42 21.12
C LEU A 19 -1.71 -12.85 19.72
N GLU A 20 -0.78 -13.44 18.99
CA GLU A 20 -0.47 -13.08 17.60
C GLU A 20 -1.66 -13.28 16.66
N GLY A 21 -2.36 -14.41 16.80
CA GLY A 21 -3.54 -14.71 16.00
C GLY A 21 -4.67 -13.71 16.26
N LEU A 22 -4.91 -13.35 17.51
CA LEU A 22 -5.92 -12.34 17.87
C LEU A 22 -5.54 -10.95 17.32
N TYR A 23 -4.29 -10.56 17.47
CA TYR A 23 -3.78 -9.28 16.96
C TYR A 23 -3.88 -9.19 15.43
N ASN A 24 -3.44 -10.22 14.70
CA ASN A 24 -3.51 -10.25 13.25
C ASN A 24 -4.96 -10.31 12.75
N TRP A 25 -5.83 -11.05 13.44
CA TRP A 25 -7.26 -11.08 13.14
C TRP A 25 -7.89 -9.69 13.22
N GLY A 26 -7.60 -8.92 14.27
CA GLY A 26 -8.09 -7.56 14.41
C GLY A 26 -7.60 -6.64 13.29
N ARG A 27 -6.30 -6.71 12.96
CA ARG A 27 -5.69 -5.89 11.92
C ARG A 27 -6.25 -6.17 10.53
N LYS A 28 -6.38 -7.45 10.15
CA LYS A 28 -6.84 -7.83 8.81
C LYS A 28 -8.31 -7.49 8.55
N ASN A 29 -9.15 -7.53 9.61
CA ASN A 29 -10.59 -7.30 9.48
C ASN A 29 -10.99 -5.84 9.69
N SER A 30 -10.06 -4.95 9.99
CA SER A 30 -10.30 -3.51 10.16
C SER A 30 -9.16 -2.71 9.54
N ILE A 31 -9.10 -2.72 8.21
CA ILE A 31 -8.12 -1.95 7.44
C ILE A 31 -8.83 -0.71 6.90
N TRP A 32 -8.34 0.47 7.26
CA TRP A 32 -8.92 1.74 6.86
C TRP A 32 -8.10 2.38 5.74
N PRO A 33 -8.61 2.36 4.50
CA PRO A 33 -7.92 2.99 3.38
C PRO A 33 -7.88 4.52 3.51
N LEU A 34 -6.75 5.11 3.10
CA LEU A 34 -6.64 6.54 2.90
C LEU A 34 -7.45 6.96 1.67
N GLN A 35 -8.27 7.99 1.82
CA GLN A 35 -8.99 8.61 0.71
C GLN A 35 -8.03 9.41 -0.16
N PHE A 36 -7.38 8.71 -1.10
CA PHE A 36 -6.34 9.26 -1.93
C PHE A 36 -6.42 8.67 -3.35
N GLY A 37 -6.73 9.49 -4.32
CA GLY A 37 -6.82 9.11 -5.73
C GLY A 37 -6.05 10.09 -6.61
N LEU A 38 -5.34 9.58 -7.61
CA LEU A 38 -4.47 10.38 -8.47
C LEU A 38 -5.00 10.53 -9.91
N ALA A 39 -5.54 9.45 -10.48
CA ALA A 39 -5.99 9.43 -11.86
C ALA A 39 -7.10 8.38 -12.08
N CYS A 40 -7.23 7.85 -13.31
CA CYS A 40 -8.31 6.94 -13.70
C CYS A 40 -8.45 5.68 -12.83
N CYS A 41 -7.38 5.15 -12.26
CA CYS A 41 -7.47 4.01 -11.34
C CYS A 41 -8.26 4.33 -10.06
N ALA A 42 -8.33 5.59 -9.67
CA ALA A 42 -9.14 6.01 -8.52
C ALA A 42 -10.64 5.83 -8.77
N ILE A 43 -11.10 5.89 -10.02
CA ILE A 43 -12.52 5.64 -10.37
C ILE A 43 -12.84 4.16 -10.12
N GLU A 44 -11.96 3.25 -10.50
CA GLU A 44 -12.12 1.82 -10.20
C GLU A 44 -12.02 1.54 -8.70
N MET A 45 -11.17 2.26 -7.97
CA MET A 45 -11.12 2.21 -6.51
C MET A 45 -12.46 2.65 -5.89
N ILE A 46 -13.08 3.73 -6.39
CA ILE A 46 -14.41 4.16 -5.95
C ILE A 46 -15.45 3.10 -6.31
N ALA A 47 -15.39 2.50 -7.50
CA ALA A 47 -16.31 1.46 -7.92
C ALA A 47 -16.27 0.23 -6.97
N THR A 48 -15.14 -0.08 -6.33
CA THR A 48 -15.06 -1.18 -5.35
C THR A 48 -15.83 -0.93 -4.06
N THR A 49 -16.13 0.33 -3.74
CA THR A 49 -16.93 0.69 -2.55
C THR A 49 -18.43 0.79 -2.86
N MET A 50 -18.82 0.65 -4.14
CA MET A 50 -20.21 0.71 -4.54
C MET A 50 -20.94 -0.62 -4.28
N ALA A 51 -22.27 -0.58 -4.30
CA ALA A 51 -23.17 -1.68 -3.95
C ALA A 51 -22.88 -3.01 -4.68
N ARG A 52 -22.31 -2.98 -5.90
CA ARG A 52 -22.00 -4.19 -6.66
C ARG A 52 -20.84 -4.99 -6.06
N TYR A 53 -19.81 -4.32 -5.52
CA TYR A 53 -18.58 -4.95 -5.06
C TYR A 53 -18.42 -4.91 -3.56
N ASP A 54 -18.66 -3.76 -2.95
CA ASP A 54 -18.73 -3.49 -1.52
C ASP A 54 -17.56 -4.03 -0.68
N LEU A 55 -16.51 -3.24 -0.57
CA LEU A 55 -15.34 -3.53 0.26
C LEU A 55 -15.65 -3.67 1.76
N ALA A 56 -16.83 -3.22 2.22
CA ALA A 56 -17.25 -3.35 3.60
C ALA A 56 -17.24 -4.80 4.08
N ARG A 57 -17.57 -5.74 3.21
CA ARG A 57 -17.55 -7.18 3.50
C ARG A 57 -16.15 -7.73 3.81
N PHE A 58 -15.12 -7.00 3.43
CA PHE A 58 -13.71 -7.36 3.67
C PHE A 58 -13.07 -6.53 4.79
N GLY A 59 -13.86 -5.71 5.50
CA GLY A 59 -13.37 -4.88 6.59
C GLY A 59 -12.69 -3.57 6.16
N ALA A 60 -12.97 -3.07 4.95
CA ALA A 60 -12.38 -1.84 4.40
C ALA A 60 -13.45 -0.82 3.97
N GLU A 61 -14.50 -0.66 4.75
CA GLU A 61 -15.58 0.27 4.45
C GLU A 61 -15.15 1.74 4.60
N VAL A 62 -14.33 2.02 5.60
CA VAL A 62 -14.11 3.38 6.05
C VAL A 62 -12.89 3.98 5.38
N PHE A 63 -13.12 4.79 4.35
CA PHE A 63 -12.08 5.62 3.74
C PHE A 63 -11.84 6.86 4.59
N ARG A 64 -10.61 7.02 5.09
CA ARG A 64 -10.24 8.16 5.93
C ARG A 64 -9.59 9.27 5.12
N PRO A 65 -10.03 10.53 5.25
CA PRO A 65 -9.38 11.67 4.59
C PRO A 65 -8.05 12.05 5.25
N SER A 66 -7.89 11.74 6.54
CA SER A 66 -6.66 12.02 7.27
C SER A 66 -5.70 10.83 7.22
N PRO A 67 -4.44 11.02 6.80
CA PRO A 67 -3.44 9.94 6.78
C PRO A 67 -3.14 9.40 8.17
N ARG A 68 -3.31 10.20 9.22
CA ARG A 68 -3.08 9.77 10.61
C ARG A 68 -4.12 8.77 11.13
N GLN A 69 -5.21 8.58 10.42
CA GLN A 69 -6.28 7.65 10.75
C GLN A 69 -6.40 6.49 9.76
N ALA A 70 -5.49 6.40 8.80
CA ALA A 70 -5.51 5.39 7.74
C ALA A 70 -4.37 4.39 7.93
N ASP A 71 -4.65 3.11 7.66
CA ASP A 71 -3.71 2.00 7.76
C ASP A 71 -3.23 1.55 6.37
N LEU A 72 -3.97 1.86 5.32
CA LEU A 72 -3.69 1.45 3.95
C LEU A 72 -3.65 2.65 3.02
N MET A 73 -2.57 2.80 2.25
CA MET A 73 -2.49 3.72 1.13
C MET A 73 -2.66 2.97 -0.18
N ILE A 74 -3.64 3.37 -0.99
CA ILE A 74 -3.80 2.86 -2.35
C ILE A 74 -3.33 3.95 -3.31
N VAL A 75 -2.18 3.74 -3.93
CA VAL A 75 -1.65 4.65 -4.94
C VAL A 75 -2.32 4.34 -6.27
N ALA A 76 -3.45 5.01 -6.52
CA ALA A 76 -4.35 4.74 -7.63
C ALA A 76 -4.16 5.75 -8.77
N GLY A 77 -3.25 5.46 -9.69
CA GLY A 77 -3.07 6.26 -10.89
C GLY A 77 -1.65 6.73 -11.16
N THR A 78 -1.54 7.68 -12.08
CA THR A 78 -0.26 8.25 -12.52
C THR A 78 0.31 9.18 -11.46
N VAL A 79 1.53 8.89 -11.03
CA VAL A 79 2.27 9.75 -10.10
C VAL A 79 3.17 10.69 -10.89
N THR A 80 2.94 11.99 -10.76
CA THR A 80 3.81 13.01 -11.37
C THR A 80 4.93 13.41 -10.41
N LYS A 81 6.02 13.98 -10.95
CA LYS A 81 7.12 14.50 -10.14
C LYS A 81 6.63 15.54 -9.11
N LYS A 82 5.69 16.42 -9.49
CA LYS A 82 5.09 17.39 -8.56
C LYS A 82 4.29 16.73 -7.43
N MET A 83 3.67 15.58 -7.69
CA MET A 83 2.85 14.87 -6.71
C MET A 83 3.66 13.93 -5.81
N ALA A 84 4.81 13.46 -6.28
CA ALA A 84 5.64 12.51 -5.54
C ALA A 84 6.01 12.98 -4.12
N PRO A 85 6.44 14.22 -3.88
CA PRO A 85 6.72 14.70 -2.53
C PRO A 85 5.52 14.61 -1.60
N GLN A 86 4.31 14.87 -2.14
CA GLN A 86 3.09 14.79 -1.34
C GLN A 86 2.73 13.34 -1.00
N VAL A 87 2.90 12.40 -1.94
CA VAL A 87 2.67 10.97 -1.67
C VAL A 87 3.57 10.49 -0.54
N VAL A 88 4.86 10.83 -0.58
CA VAL A 88 5.81 10.44 0.47
C VAL A 88 5.47 11.11 1.81
N ARG A 89 5.09 12.39 1.81
CA ARG A 89 4.65 13.08 3.04
C ARG A 89 3.41 12.43 3.66
N LEU A 90 2.42 12.09 2.84
CA LEU A 90 1.21 11.39 3.31
C LEU A 90 1.57 10.02 3.87
N TYR A 91 2.45 9.27 3.20
CA TYR A 91 2.92 7.98 3.69
C TYR A 91 3.63 8.11 5.05
N ASN A 92 4.52 9.11 5.21
CA ASN A 92 5.22 9.35 6.47
C ASN A 92 4.27 9.76 7.61
N GLN A 93 3.13 10.39 7.28
CA GLN A 93 2.11 10.79 8.27
C GLN A 93 1.21 9.63 8.72
N MET A 94 1.21 8.51 8.01
CA MET A 94 0.42 7.35 8.40
C MET A 94 1.05 6.66 9.62
N PRO A 95 0.22 6.22 10.60
CA PRO A 95 0.70 5.45 11.75
C PRO A 95 1.14 4.05 11.33
N GLU A 96 2.05 3.45 12.10
CA GLU A 96 2.37 2.03 11.95
C GLU A 96 1.36 1.16 12.74
N PRO A 97 0.98 -0.01 12.22
CA PRO A 97 1.39 -0.64 10.97
C PRO A 97 0.68 -0.04 9.75
N LYS A 98 1.41 0.24 8.68
CA LYS A 98 0.88 0.81 7.45
C LYS A 98 1.24 -0.05 6.24
N TYR A 99 0.34 -0.06 5.27
CA TYR A 99 0.44 -0.87 4.06
C TYR A 99 0.27 0.00 2.83
N VAL A 100 0.86 -0.44 1.70
CA VAL A 100 0.77 0.27 0.43
C VAL A 100 0.41 -0.70 -0.69
N ILE A 101 -0.62 -0.34 -1.45
CA ILE A 101 -0.99 -1.02 -2.69
C ILE A 101 -0.71 -0.08 -3.87
N ALA A 102 0.12 -0.51 -4.81
CA ALA A 102 0.32 0.19 -6.08
C ALA A 102 -0.70 -0.32 -7.11
N MET A 103 -1.68 0.52 -7.43
CA MET A 103 -2.79 0.18 -8.31
C MET A 103 -2.60 0.73 -9.72
N GLY A 104 -2.48 -0.18 -10.67
CA GLY A 104 -2.39 0.10 -12.09
C GLY A 104 -0.98 0.29 -12.62
N ALA A 105 -0.82 0.14 -13.93
CA ALA A 105 0.46 0.20 -14.62
C ALA A 105 1.22 1.52 -14.37
N CYS A 106 0.50 2.63 -14.20
CA CYS A 106 1.10 3.93 -13.94
C CYS A 106 1.82 3.99 -12.60
N ALA A 107 1.21 3.47 -11.53
CA ALA A 107 1.82 3.42 -10.20
C ALA A 107 3.01 2.45 -10.16
N ILE A 108 2.95 1.35 -10.93
CA ILE A 108 3.96 0.29 -10.95
C ILE A 108 5.21 0.70 -11.78
N SER A 109 5.01 1.31 -12.94
CA SER A 109 6.13 1.53 -13.88
C SER A 109 6.00 2.79 -14.74
N GLY A 110 5.02 3.65 -14.47
CA GLY A 110 4.67 4.78 -15.34
C GLY A 110 3.69 4.41 -16.46
N GLY A 111 3.46 3.12 -16.71
CA GLY A 111 2.49 2.59 -17.67
C GLY A 111 2.57 3.22 -19.07
N PRO A 112 1.43 3.59 -19.67
CA PRO A 112 1.40 4.23 -20.99
C PRO A 112 2.15 5.57 -21.05
N PHE A 113 2.33 6.21 -19.89
CA PHE A 113 2.96 7.53 -19.77
C PHE A 113 4.43 7.46 -19.36
N LYS A 114 5.05 6.29 -19.41
CA LYS A 114 6.44 6.04 -19.00
C LYS A 114 7.47 6.98 -19.67
N GLN A 115 7.18 7.43 -20.88
CA GLN A 115 8.07 8.35 -21.62
C GLN A 115 7.81 9.83 -21.27
N GLY A 116 6.78 10.12 -20.47
CA GLY A 116 6.48 11.47 -20.04
C GLY A 116 7.58 12.02 -19.13
N TYR A 117 8.04 13.25 -19.40
CA TYR A 117 9.13 13.90 -18.65
C TYR A 117 8.77 14.18 -17.19
N ASN A 118 7.49 14.32 -16.87
CA ASN A 118 7.00 14.61 -15.51
C ASN A 118 6.35 13.41 -14.82
N VAL A 119 6.47 12.21 -15.35
CA VAL A 119 5.87 10.98 -14.80
C VAL A 119 6.92 10.15 -14.10
N LEU A 120 6.60 9.67 -12.90
CA LEU A 120 7.45 8.72 -12.18
C LEU A 120 7.33 7.32 -12.79
N LYS A 121 8.44 6.60 -12.78
CA LYS A 121 8.55 5.24 -13.33
C LYS A 121 8.48 4.18 -12.23
N GLY A 122 7.44 4.26 -11.42
CA GLY A 122 7.21 3.39 -10.27
C GLY A 122 7.27 4.14 -8.95
N ILE A 123 6.31 3.85 -8.08
CA ILE A 123 6.24 4.44 -6.74
C ILE A 123 7.08 3.66 -5.72
N ASP A 124 7.37 2.40 -6.03
CA ASP A 124 8.18 1.47 -5.24
C ASP A 124 9.60 1.96 -4.96
N ARG A 125 10.09 2.91 -5.77
CA ARG A 125 11.39 3.57 -5.58
C ARG A 125 11.41 4.60 -4.46
N TYR A 126 10.25 5.05 -4.02
CA TYR A 126 10.08 6.15 -3.05
C TYR A 126 9.48 5.69 -1.74
N ILE A 127 8.52 4.77 -1.82
CA ILE A 127 7.87 4.16 -0.66
C ILE A 127 7.78 2.65 -0.85
N PRO A 128 7.84 1.87 0.22
CA PRO A 128 7.72 0.42 0.12
C PRO A 128 6.29 0.03 -0.27
N VAL A 129 6.17 -0.86 -1.25
CA VAL A 129 4.88 -1.37 -1.74
C VAL A 129 4.72 -2.83 -1.32
N ASP A 130 3.56 -3.17 -0.77
CA ASP A 130 3.24 -4.53 -0.31
C ASP A 130 2.58 -5.37 -1.41
N VAL A 131 1.69 -4.74 -2.19
CA VAL A 131 0.97 -5.44 -3.27
C VAL A 131 0.93 -4.57 -4.52
N HIS A 132 1.15 -5.19 -5.67
CA HIS A 132 1.05 -4.56 -6.99
C HIS A 132 -0.16 -5.12 -7.75
N ILE A 133 -0.98 -4.23 -8.31
CA ILE A 133 -2.17 -4.60 -9.10
C ILE A 133 -1.94 -4.18 -10.55
N PRO A 134 -1.64 -5.11 -11.46
CA PRO A 134 -1.49 -4.79 -12.88
C PRO A 134 -2.84 -4.47 -13.52
N GLY A 135 -2.81 -3.58 -14.51
CA GLY A 135 -3.97 -3.15 -15.29
C GLY A 135 -3.90 -1.68 -15.67
N CYS A 136 -4.76 -1.25 -16.61
CA CYS A 136 -4.81 0.17 -17.04
C CYS A 136 -6.23 0.56 -17.50
N PRO A 137 -7.13 0.86 -16.57
CA PRO A 137 -7.10 0.58 -15.13
C PRO A 137 -7.37 -0.91 -14.83
N PRO A 138 -6.94 -1.40 -13.67
CA PRO A 138 -7.35 -2.73 -13.20
C PRO A 138 -8.84 -2.70 -12.80
N ARG A 139 -9.53 -3.81 -12.98
CA ARG A 139 -10.93 -3.94 -12.60
C ARG A 139 -11.10 -3.93 -11.07
N PRO A 140 -12.30 -3.57 -10.55
CA PRO A 140 -12.60 -3.61 -9.12
C PRO A 140 -12.31 -4.97 -8.46
N GLU A 141 -12.58 -6.08 -9.16
CA GLU A 141 -12.30 -7.43 -8.66
C GLU A 141 -10.79 -7.65 -8.41
N ALA A 142 -9.93 -7.04 -9.22
CA ALA A 142 -8.49 -7.13 -9.04
C ALA A 142 -8.05 -6.41 -7.76
N LEU A 143 -8.67 -5.27 -7.42
CA LEU A 143 -8.42 -4.59 -6.15
C LEU A 143 -8.90 -5.43 -4.96
N ILE A 144 -10.08 -6.03 -5.04
CA ILE A 144 -10.57 -6.95 -3.99
C ILE A 144 -9.60 -8.12 -3.81
N HIS A 145 -9.14 -8.72 -4.89
CA HIS A 145 -8.15 -9.81 -4.81
C HIS A 145 -6.83 -9.37 -4.16
N ALA A 146 -6.35 -8.18 -4.50
CA ALA A 146 -5.14 -7.62 -3.88
C ALA A 146 -5.35 -7.36 -2.39
N PHE A 147 -6.53 -6.88 -2.00
CA PHE A 147 -6.91 -6.69 -0.61
C PHE A 147 -6.90 -8.03 0.16
N MET A 148 -7.50 -9.07 -0.40
CA MET A 148 -7.46 -10.42 0.19
C MET A 148 -6.02 -10.98 0.26
N THR A 149 -5.17 -10.63 -0.70
CA THR A 149 -3.75 -10.99 -0.67
C THR A 149 -3.02 -10.28 0.47
N LEU A 150 -3.29 -8.99 0.66
CA LEU A 150 -2.76 -8.24 1.79
C LEU A 150 -3.23 -8.81 3.13
N GLN A 151 -4.49 -9.19 3.25
CA GLN A 151 -5.02 -9.83 4.46
C GLN A 151 -4.29 -11.15 4.78
N ARG A 152 -3.97 -11.96 3.78
CA ARG A 152 -3.16 -13.18 3.96
C ARG A 152 -1.73 -12.86 4.42
N GLN A 153 -1.11 -11.84 3.84
CA GLN A 153 0.22 -11.39 4.29
C GLN A 153 0.21 -10.92 5.74
N ILE A 154 -0.88 -10.26 6.18
CA ILE A 154 -1.04 -9.85 7.58
C ILE A 154 -1.18 -11.07 8.51
N ASP A 155 -1.92 -12.10 8.11
CA ASP A 155 -2.05 -13.34 8.90
C ASP A 155 -0.71 -14.07 9.07
N GLU A 156 0.15 -14.01 8.08
CA GLU A 156 1.49 -14.64 8.10
C GLU A 156 2.52 -13.85 8.91
N GLN A 157 2.22 -12.61 9.31
CA GLN A 157 3.13 -11.78 10.08
C GLN A 157 3.25 -12.27 11.52
N LYS A 158 4.50 -12.36 12.00
CA LYS A 158 4.81 -12.73 13.38
C LYS A 158 5.31 -11.50 14.14
N LEU A 159 4.89 -11.35 15.40
CA LEU A 159 5.35 -10.27 16.28
C LEU A 159 6.84 -10.44 16.63
N THR A 160 7.29 -11.69 16.71
CA THR A 160 8.68 -12.04 17.06
C THR A 160 9.26 -12.98 16.00
N GLY A 161 10.07 -12.48 15.06
CA GLY A 161 10.71 -13.35 14.08
C GLY A 161 10.65 -12.87 12.63
N GLN A 162 10.77 -13.80 11.70
CA GLN A 162 10.61 -13.54 10.27
C GLN A 162 9.19 -13.03 9.97
N ASN A 163 9.07 -12.14 8.97
CA ASN A 163 7.80 -11.48 8.60
C ASN A 163 7.21 -10.57 9.67
N ARG A 164 8.03 -9.90 10.47
CA ARG A 164 7.54 -8.85 11.37
C ARG A 164 6.87 -7.73 10.59
N PRO A 165 5.80 -7.12 11.13
CA PRO A 165 5.33 -5.82 10.65
C PRO A 165 6.48 -4.80 10.67
N ARG A 166 6.53 -3.88 9.71
CA ARG A 166 7.62 -2.91 9.59
C ARG A 166 7.88 -2.11 10.86
N HIS A 167 6.84 -1.74 11.59
CA HIS A 167 6.94 -0.98 12.84
C HIS A 167 7.67 -1.72 13.97
N LEU A 168 7.81 -3.04 13.87
CA LEU A 168 8.56 -3.86 14.84
C LEU A 168 9.98 -4.19 14.38
N VAL A 169 10.38 -3.75 13.19
CA VAL A 169 11.75 -3.91 12.69
C VAL A 169 12.57 -2.73 13.19
N ALA A 170 13.56 -3.00 14.03
CA ALA A 170 14.35 -1.96 14.68
C ALA A 170 15.10 -1.02 13.70
N ASP A 171 15.43 -1.53 12.52
CA ASP A 171 16.20 -0.81 11.50
C ASP A 171 15.31 -0.20 10.40
N ALA A 172 13.98 -0.31 10.51
CA ALA A 172 13.08 0.30 9.54
C ALA A 172 13.11 1.83 9.70
N PRO A 173 13.34 2.59 8.62
CA PRO A 173 13.32 4.05 8.72
C PRO A 173 11.93 4.51 9.15
N SER A 174 11.86 5.34 10.19
CA SER A 174 10.61 5.93 10.68
C SER A 174 9.98 6.86 9.65
N GLU A 175 10.83 7.51 8.85
CA GLU A 175 10.41 8.42 7.78
C GLU A 175 11.22 8.16 6.51
N PHE A 176 10.52 8.14 5.38
CA PHE A 176 11.15 8.06 4.07
C PHE A 176 11.55 9.47 3.60
N PRO A 177 12.70 9.61 2.92
CA PRO A 177 13.13 10.91 2.41
C PRO A 177 12.12 11.45 1.40
N VAL A 178 11.67 12.67 1.62
CA VAL A 178 10.78 13.37 0.68
C VAL A 178 11.60 13.79 -0.54
N PRO A 179 11.23 13.35 -1.76
CA PRO A 179 11.97 13.71 -2.95
C PRO A 179 11.85 15.21 -3.22
N GLU A 180 12.99 15.87 -3.40
CA GLU A 180 13.09 17.24 -3.85
C GLU A 180 13.47 17.25 -5.32
N PHE A 181 12.63 17.84 -6.15
CA PHE A 181 12.90 18.02 -7.57
C PHE A 181 13.37 19.45 -7.80
N GLY A 182 14.57 19.60 -8.35
CA GLY A 182 15.11 20.87 -8.75
C GLY A 182 14.36 21.45 -9.96
N GLU A 183 14.65 22.70 -10.29
CA GLU A 183 14.04 23.39 -11.43
C GLU A 183 14.26 22.63 -12.75
N HIS A 184 15.44 22.05 -12.93
CA HIS A 184 15.79 21.25 -14.10
C HIS A 184 15.11 19.88 -14.16
N ASP A 185 14.68 19.31 -13.03
CA ASP A 185 13.98 18.03 -12.99
C ASP A 185 12.54 18.12 -13.50
N LEU A 186 11.97 19.33 -13.48
CA LEU A 186 10.60 19.60 -13.94
C LEU A 186 10.55 20.10 -15.38
N VAL A 187 11.69 20.44 -15.98
CA VAL A 187 11.78 20.86 -17.38
C VAL A 187 11.87 19.63 -18.28
N PRO A 188 11.23 19.62 -19.47
CA PRO A 188 11.41 18.54 -20.44
C PRO A 188 12.88 18.33 -20.76
N SER A 189 13.36 17.11 -20.55
CA SER A 189 14.72 16.72 -20.93
C SER A 189 14.85 16.74 -22.45
N SER A 190 15.99 17.19 -22.98
CA SER A 190 16.35 17.03 -24.38
C SER A 190 16.38 15.57 -24.85
N ASN A 191 16.49 14.64 -23.90
CA ASN A 191 16.37 13.20 -24.12
C ASN A 191 15.27 12.61 -23.23
N PRO A 192 14.00 12.55 -23.69
CA PRO A 192 12.87 12.09 -22.88
C PRO A 192 12.92 10.58 -22.52
N LYS A 193 13.88 9.84 -23.07
CA LYS A 193 14.08 8.42 -22.75
C LYS A 193 14.87 8.19 -21.46
N VAL A 194 15.56 9.24 -20.97
CA VAL A 194 16.42 9.13 -19.79
C VAL A 194 15.75 9.84 -18.63
N TRP A 195 15.20 9.06 -17.73
CA TRP A 195 14.79 9.55 -16.42
C TRP A 195 15.92 9.29 -15.43
N HIS A 196 16.28 10.31 -14.68
CA HIS A 196 17.21 10.19 -13.56
C HIS A 196 16.45 10.37 -12.25
N PRO A 197 16.62 9.50 -11.26
CA PRO A 197 16.08 9.74 -9.93
C PRO A 197 16.71 11.02 -9.35
N PRO A 198 15.98 11.78 -8.53
CA PRO A 198 16.56 12.95 -7.88
C PRO A 198 17.75 12.54 -7.02
N LYS A 199 18.83 13.31 -7.06
CA LYS A 199 20.09 13.04 -6.33
C LYS A 199 19.88 12.91 -4.81
N SER A 200 18.81 13.53 -4.28
CA SER A 200 18.42 13.47 -2.88
C SER A 200 18.08 12.06 -2.38
N LEU A 201 17.81 11.12 -3.28
CA LEU A 201 17.45 9.74 -2.91
C LEU A 201 18.64 8.77 -2.90
N GLY A 202 19.85 9.19 -3.32
CA GLY A 202 21.01 8.31 -3.38
C GLY A 202 20.84 7.05 -4.25
N ILE A 203 19.87 7.09 -5.17
CA ILE A 203 19.59 6.00 -6.11
C ILE A 203 20.27 6.36 -7.43
N GLU A 204 21.47 5.81 -7.66
CA GLU A 204 22.18 5.88 -8.94
C GLU A 204 21.59 4.89 -9.97
#